data_25b27dc2cc8c122186d8f4c232b35efd
#
_entry.id   25b27dc2cc8c122186d8f4c232b35efd
#
_cell.length_a   1.000
_cell.length_b   1.000
_cell.length_c   1.000
_cell.angle_alpha   90.00
_cell.angle_beta   90.00
_cell.angle_gamma   90.00
#
_symmetry.space_group_name_H-M   'P 1'
#
loop_
_entity.id
_entity.type
_entity.pdbx_description
1 polymer ?
#
loop_
_entity_poly.entity_id
_entity_poly.type
_entity_poly.pdbx_seq_one_letter_code
_entity_poly.pdbx_strand_id
1 'polypeptide(L)'
;MKLEEANLKCIETLRNEFQCNVGYSGHESTSYLVCVVAVMLGATSIERHITLDRSMYGSDQSASLEKAGLERLVRDIKRLEIIQGDGIKRVWDSEIPVMKKLRTGF
;
A
#
# COMPACT_ATOMS: atom_id res chain seq x y z
N MET A 1 -6.32 15.60 5.83
CA MET A 1 -6.19 14.53 6.84
C MET A 1 -4.75 14.39 7.24
N LYS A 2 -4.47 14.37 8.51
CA LYS A 2 -3.14 14.08 9.05
C LYS A 2 -2.89 12.57 9.06
N LEU A 3 -1.63 12.14 8.95
CA LEU A 3 -1.31 10.71 8.93
C LEU A 3 -1.77 9.98 10.20
N GLU A 4 -1.65 10.61 11.35
CA GLU A 4 -2.10 10.03 12.63
C GLU A 4 -3.61 9.88 12.73
N GLU A 5 -4.36 10.52 11.86
CA GLU A 5 -5.83 10.39 11.80
C GLU A 5 -6.30 9.23 10.93
N ALA A 6 -5.40 8.60 10.15
CA ALA A 6 -5.77 7.55 9.22
C ALA A 6 -6.37 6.33 9.91
N ASN A 7 -5.82 5.92 11.03
CA ASN A 7 -6.33 4.81 11.85
C ASN A 7 -6.75 3.57 11.03
N LEU A 8 -5.86 3.08 10.18
CA LEU A 8 -6.19 2.02 9.23
C LEU A 8 -6.53 0.67 9.86
N LYS A 9 -6.18 0.46 11.12
CA LYS A 9 -6.59 -0.75 11.84
C LYS A 9 -8.12 -0.86 11.96
N CYS A 10 -8.84 0.23 11.77
CA CYS A 10 -10.29 0.20 11.67
C CYS A 10 -10.81 -0.67 10.52
N ILE A 11 -10.00 -0.91 9.50
CA ILE A 11 -10.35 -1.82 8.40
C ILE A 11 -10.61 -3.22 8.96
N GLU A 12 -9.73 -3.71 9.82
CA GLU A 12 -9.90 -5.01 10.47
C GLU A 12 -11.09 -4.99 11.43
N THR A 13 -11.22 -3.92 12.20
CA THR A 13 -12.35 -3.75 13.15
C THR A 13 -13.68 -3.79 12.43
N LEU A 14 -13.82 -3.04 11.34
CA LEU A 14 -15.06 -2.99 10.57
C LEU A 14 -15.38 -4.33 9.90
N ARG A 15 -14.35 -4.98 9.34
CA ARG A 15 -14.52 -6.29 8.71
C ARG A 15 -15.00 -7.34 9.71
N ASN A 16 -14.42 -7.35 10.91
CA ASN A 16 -14.79 -8.30 11.95
C ASN A 16 -16.18 -8.00 12.52
N GLU A 17 -16.50 -6.72 12.68
CA GLU A 17 -17.80 -6.28 13.22
C GLU A 17 -18.95 -6.61 12.25
N PHE A 18 -18.79 -6.28 10.97
CA PHE A 18 -19.85 -6.34 9.98
C PHE A 18 -19.78 -7.56 9.05
N GLN A 19 -18.73 -8.35 9.13
CA GLN A 19 -18.53 -9.56 8.31
C GLN A 19 -18.66 -9.28 6.80
N CYS A 20 -18.06 -8.18 6.35
CA CYS A 20 -18.12 -7.75 4.96
C CYS A 20 -16.75 -7.22 4.49
N ASN A 21 -16.61 -7.07 3.18
CA ASN A 21 -15.44 -6.42 2.60
C ASN A 21 -15.42 -4.93 2.99
N VAL A 22 -14.23 -4.41 3.24
CA VAL A 22 -14.02 -3.01 3.62
C VAL A 22 -13.02 -2.39 2.64
N GLY A 23 -13.33 -1.19 2.17
CA GLY A 23 -12.44 -0.41 1.34
C GLY A 23 -11.89 0.79 2.10
N TYR A 24 -11.01 1.53 1.43
CA TYR A 24 -10.43 2.76 1.97
C TYR A 24 -10.57 3.89 0.97
N SER A 25 -11.09 5.04 1.44
CA SER A 25 -11.18 6.26 0.66
C SER A 25 -10.13 7.25 1.17
N GLY A 26 -9.11 7.50 0.36
CA GLY A 26 -7.94 8.28 0.76
C GLY A 26 -8.08 9.76 0.47
N HIS A 27 -7.78 10.58 1.47
CA HIS A 27 -7.81 12.04 1.40
C HIS A 27 -6.50 12.68 1.90
N GLU A 28 -5.46 11.89 2.09
CA GLU A 28 -4.15 12.39 2.47
C GLU A 28 -3.49 13.14 1.31
N SER A 29 -2.78 14.21 1.63
CA SER A 29 -2.11 15.05 0.63
C SER A 29 -0.62 14.75 0.49
N THR A 30 -0.05 13.91 1.36
CA THR A 30 1.40 13.71 1.45
C THR A 30 1.93 12.60 0.55
N SER A 31 1.18 11.52 0.38
CA SER A 31 1.59 10.40 -0.49
C SER A 31 0.47 9.39 -0.65
N TYR A 32 0.72 8.35 -1.43
CA TYR A 32 -0.20 7.22 -1.55
C TYR A 32 0.13 6.06 -0.59
N LEU A 33 1.10 6.25 0.30
CA LEU A 33 1.54 5.20 1.24
C LEU A 33 0.39 4.66 2.08
N VAL A 34 -0.49 5.52 2.53
CA VAL A 34 -1.65 5.12 3.34
C VAL A 34 -2.54 4.13 2.59
N CYS A 35 -2.72 4.32 1.29
CA CYS A 35 -3.48 3.38 0.45
C CYS A 35 -2.82 2.00 0.38
N VAL A 36 -1.50 1.95 0.25
CA VAL A 36 -0.74 0.69 0.21
C VAL A 36 -0.88 -0.05 1.54
N VAL A 37 -0.73 0.65 2.65
CA VAL A 37 -0.90 0.07 3.98
C VAL A 37 -2.34 -0.41 4.18
N ALA A 38 -3.34 0.32 3.69
CA ALA A 38 -4.73 -0.10 3.75
C ALA A 38 -4.96 -1.45 3.07
N VAL A 39 -4.36 -1.67 1.90
CA VAL A 39 -4.44 -2.95 1.19
C VAL A 39 -3.79 -4.05 2.02
N MET A 40 -2.64 -3.81 2.63
CA MET A 40 -1.98 -4.77 3.51
C MET A 40 -2.87 -5.16 4.70
N LEU A 41 -3.65 -4.24 5.22
CA LEU A 41 -4.56 -4.49 6.35
C LEU A 41 -5.89 -5.10 5.92
N GLY A 42 -6.05 -5.40 4.63
CA GLY A 42 -7.20 -6.15 4.13
C GLY A 42 -8.25 -5.34 3.38
N ALA A 43 -7.96 -4.08 3.05
CA ALA A 43 -8.87 -3.33 2.17
C ALA A 43 -8.97 -4.00 0.81
N THR A 44 -10.18 -4.19 0.33
CA THR A 44 -10.45 -4.84 -0.96
C THR A 44 -10.70 -3.83 -2.08
N SER A 45 -10.83 -2.55 -1.73
CA SER A 45 -10.97 -1.47 -2.70
C SER A 45 -10.32 -0.20 -2.16
N ILE A 46 -9.78 0.60 -3.06
CA ILE A 46 -9.17 1.89 -2.74
C ILE A 46 -9.83 2.94 -3.62
N GLU A 47 -10.23 4.04 -3.01
CA GLU A 47 -10.77 5.20 -3.70
C GLU A 47 -9.86 6.40 -3.48
N ARG A 48 -9.50 7.08 -4.55
CA ARG A 48 -8.72 8.32 -4.51
C ARG A 48 -9.26 9.30 -5.54
N HIS A 49 -9.27 10.57 -5.19
CA HIS A 49 -9.48 11.63 -6.16
C HIS A 49 -8.26 11.75 -7.09
N ILE A 50 -8.50 12.04 -8.36
CA ILE A 50 -7.44 12.28 -9.34
C ILE A 50 -7.57 13.69 -9.89
N THR A 51 -6.44 14.25 -10.32
CA THR A 51 -6.39 15.58 -10.91
C THR A 51 -5.31 15.64 -11.99
N LEU A 52 -5.45 16.57 -12.92
CA LEU A 52 -4.40 16.89 -13.88
C LEU A 52 -3.26 17.66 -13.23
N ASP A 53 -3.57 18.49 -12.25
CA ASP A 53 -2.59 19.30 -11.51
C ASP A 53 -3.11 19.59 -10.09
N ARG A 54 -2.34 19.19 -9.07
CA ARG A 54 -2.69 19.38 -7.66
C ARG A 54 -2.76 20.85 -7.25
N SER A 55 -2.17 21.75 -8.03
CA SER A 55 -2.21 23.20 -7.75
C SER A 55 -3.48 23.86 -8.26
N MET A 56 -4.35 23.16 -9.00
CA MET A 56 -5.61 23.70 -9.49
C MET A 56 -6.59 23.99 -8.34
N TYR A 57 -7.54 24.89 -8.60
CA TYR A 57 -8.59 25.20 -7.63
C TYR A 57 -9.56 24.02 -7.45
N GLY A 58 -10.00 23.83 -6.21
CA GLY A 58 -10.95 22.79 -5.86
C GLY A 58 -10.61 22.23 -4.48
N SER A 59 -11.64 21.89 -3.68
CA SER A 59 -11.46 21.48 -2.29
C SER A 59 -10.62 20.21 -2.14
N ASP A 60 -10.67 19.29 -3.12
CA ASP A 60 -9.97 18.01 -3.06
C ASP A 60 -8.69 17.96 -3.90
N GLN A 61 -8.31 19.06 -4.57
CA GLN A 61 -7.17 19.04 -5.50
C GLN A 61 -5.85 18.70 -4.81
N SER A 62 -5.60 19.26 -3.62
CA SER A 62 -4.35 18.98 -2.88
C SER A 62 -4.26 17.55 -2.37
N ALA A 63 -5.39 16.88 -2.14
CA ALA A 63 -5.46 15.48 -1.72
C ALA A 63 -5.62 14.51 -2.89
N SER A 64 -5.62 15.01 -4.14
CA SER A 64 -5.80 14.20 -5.33
C SER A 64 -4.46 13.70 -5.86
N LEU A 65 -4.49 12.59 -6.58
CA LEU A 65 -3.31 12.04 -7.26
C LEU A 65 -3.24 12.55 -8.68
N GLU A 66 -2.06 12.98 -9.09
CA GLU A 66 -1.77 13.23 -10.49
C GLU A 66 -1.48 11.89 -11.19
N LYS A 67 -1.39 11.92 -12.52
CA LYS A 67 -1.17 10.70 -13.33
C LYS A 67 -0.01 9.84 -12.83
N ALA A 68 1.15 10.45 -12.58
CA ALA A 68 2.33 9.71 -12.11
C ALA A 68 2.11 9.05 -10.75
N GLY A 69 1.42 9.75 -9.83
CA GLY A 69 1.08 9.21 -8.51
C GLY A 69 0.13 8.03 -8.60
N LEU A 70 -0.89 8.13 -9.46
CA LEU A 70 -1.84 7.05 -9.69
C LEU A 70 -1.15 5.81 -10.28
N GLU A 71 -0.28 6.00 -11.27
CA GLU A 71 0.48 4.90 -11.88
C GLU A 71 1.34 4.18 -10.86
N ARG A 72 2.02 4.93 -9.99
CA ARG A 72 2.86 4.36 -8.93
C ARG A 72 2.02 3.60 -7.90
N LEU A 73 0.88 4.14 -7.51
CA LEU A 73 -0.03 3.48 -6.57
C LEU A 73 -0.48 2.12 -7.11
N VAL A 74 -0.96 2.08 -8.34
CA VAL A 74 -1.42 0.84 -8.98
C VAL A 74 -0.28 -0.18 -9.08
N ARG A 75 0.91 0.27 -9.49
CA ARG A 75 2.10 -0.57 -9.58
C ARG A 75 2.46 -1.18 -8.23
N ASP A 76 2.47 -0.37 -7.18
CA ASP A 76 2.89 -0.82 -5.87
C ASP A 76 1.86 -1.75 -5.22
N ILE A 77 0.57 -1.53 -5.45
CA ILE A 77 -0.48 -2.46 -5.00
C ILE A 77 -0.30 -3.83 -5.66
N LYS A 78 -0.01 -3.87 -6.96
CA LYS A 78 0.24 -5.12 -7.68
C LYS A 78 1.48 -5.86 -7.17
N ARG A 79 2.53 -5.11 -6.83
CA ARG A 79 3.77 -5.67 -6.28
C ARG A 79 3.59 -6.21 -4.87
N LEU A 80 2.61 -5.70 -4.14
CA LEU A 80 2.38 -6.04 -2.74
C LEU A 80 2.13 -7.55 -2.56
N GLU A 81 1.34 -8.17 -3.43
CA GLU A 81 1.08 -9.61 -3.37
C GLU A 81 2.36 -10.42 -3.50
N ILE A 82 3.26 -9.99 -4.39
CA ILE A 82 4.55 -10.64 -4.62
C ILE A 82 5.43 -10.51 -3.37
N ILE A 83 5.47 -9.31 -2.80
CA ILE A 83 6.29 -9.00 -1.62
C ILE A 83 5.82 -9.76 -0.39
N GLN A 84 4.52 -9.89 -0.19
CA GLN A 84 3.94 -10.59 0.96
C GLN A 84 4.27 -12.07 0.97
N GLY A 85 4.34 -12.71 -0.20
CA GLY A 85 4.63 -14.13 -0.29
C GLY A 85 3.59 -15.00 0.40
N ASP A 86 3.99 -16.21 0.79
CA ASP A 86 3.12 -17.19 1.43
C ASP A 86 3.46 -17.45 2.91
N GLY A 87 4.48 -16.77 3.43
CA GLY A 87 4.89 -16.93 4.83
C GLY A 87 5.74 -18.15 5.11
N ILE A 88 6.06 -18.94 4.11
CA ILE A 88 6.89 -20.14 4.29
C ILE A 88 8.36 -19.75 4.14
N LYS A 89 9.14 -19.96 5.19
CA LYS A 89 10.57 -19.69 5.17
C LYS A 89 11.28 -20.67 4.25
N ARG A 90 12.05 -20.17 3.30
CA ARG A 90 12.82 -21.00 2.36
C ARG A 90 14.10 -20.27 1.95
N VAL A 91 15.03 -21.04 1.37
CA VAL A 91 16.24 -20.49 0.74
C VAL A 91 16.02 -20.51 -0.76
N TRP A 92 16.16 -19.35 -1.39
CA TRP A 92 16.01 -19.22 -2.83
C TRP A 92 17.28 -19.67 -3.55
N ASP A 93 17.14 -20.20 -4.76
CA ASP A 93 18.28 -20.64 -5.57
C ASP A 93 19.31 -19.56 -5.76
N SER A 94 18.87 -18.29 -5.92
CA SER A 94 19.76 -17.14 -6.07
C SER A 94 20.58 -16.84 -4.81
N GLU A 95 20.14 -17.31 -3.63
CA GLU A 95 20.85 -17.09 -2.36
C GLU A 95 21.95 -18.12 -2.11
N ILE A 96 21.87 -19.30 -2.71
CA ILE A 96 22.79 -20.41 -2.44
C ILE A 96 24.26 -20.04 -2.65
N PRO A 97 24.66 -19.39 -3.76
CA PRO A 97 26.07 -19.00 -3.94
C PRO A 97 26.56 -18.02 -2.86
N VAL A 98 25.70 -17.08 -2.44
CA VAL A 98 26.03 -16.10 -1.42
C VAL A 98 26.18 -16.78 -0.06
N MET A 99 25.28 -17.69 0.29
CA MET A 99 25.35 -18.46 1.53
C MET A 99 26.61 -19.27 1.63
N LYS A 100 26.98 -19.98 0.56
CA LYS A 100 28.23 -20.77 0.50
C LYS A 100 29.44 -19.89 0.70
N LYS A 101 29.47 -18.72 0.03
CA LYS A 101 30.56 -17.77 0.15
C LYS A 101 30.70 -17.27 1.61
N LEU A 102 29.60 -16.91 2.23
CA LEU A 102 29.61 -16.43 3.61
C LEU A 102 30.04 -17.52 4.61
N ARG A 103 29.61 -18.76 4.41
CA ARG A 103 29.98 -19.89 5.28
C ARG A 103 31.46 -20.26 5.14
N THR A 104 32.02 -20.17 3.93
CA THR A 104 33.42 -20.51 3.69
C THR A 104 34.37 -19.35 3.98
N GLY A 105 33.87 -18.14 4.09
CA GLY A 105 34.64 -16.94 4.42
C GLY A 105 34.95 -16.80 5.90
N PHE A 106 34.43 -17.69 6.73
CA PHE A 106 34.69 -17.75 8.15
C PHE A 106 35.55 -18.98 8.47
#